data_409834b72837ede246ffe9f7a528b64b
#
_entry.id   409834b72837ede246ffe9f7a528b64b
#
_cell.length_a   1.000
_cell.length_b   1.000
_cell.length_c   1.000
_cell.angle_alpha   90.00
_cell.angle_beta   90.00
_cell.angle_gamma   90.00
#
_symmetry.space_group_name_H-M   'P 1'
#
loop_
_entity.id
_entity.type
_entity.pdbx_description
1 polymer ?
#
loop_
_entity_poly.entity_id
_entity_poly.type
_entity_poly.pdbx_seq_one_letter_code
_entity_poly.pdbx_strand_id
1 'polypeptide(L)'
;AVGDTWVYRISNGYNNEVRGQIRYQVEKIDAGRTVVSATPDDPYLGQAYTVVYTKEGNWLRHPIASHGQSVEYEFATMAYPAYVFPLQPDKSWSRRFNATDTTMNRRNSVRVDGTVLGAERIRVPAGEFDTIRIRRQVYAGDWDGFKTETRTYETDWYAPALGRPVRMESNSEWRDWAHCTKGCPWVRGDWTGVELAA
;
A
#
# COMPACT_ATOMS: atom_id res chain seq x y z
N ALA A 1 -16.14 4.27 -13.19
CA ALA A 1 -17.25 5.22 -12.99
C ALA A 1 -17.67 5.22 -11.52
N VAL A 2 -18.50 6.18 -11.08
CA VAL A 2 -19.15 6.13 -9.77
C VAL A 2 -20.02 4.87 -9.72
N GLY A 3 -19.94 4.12 -8.62
CA GLY A 3 -20.61 2.82 -8.45
C GLY A 3 -19.78 1.61 -8.89
N ASP A 4 -18.67 1.81 -9.59
CA ASP A 4 -17.76 0.70 -9.90
C ASP A 4 -17.25 0.04 -8.61
N THR A 5 -17.26 -1.29 -8.61
CA THR A 5 -16.82 -2.10 -7.47
C THR A 5 -15.78 -3.12 -7.87
N TRP A 6 -14.91 -3.48 -6.92
CA TRP A 6 -13.99 -4.61 -7.04
C TRP A 6 -13.68 -5.18 -5.66
N VAL A 7 -13.21 -6.41 -5.62
CA VAL A 7 -12.92 -7.12 -4.38
C VAL A 7 -11.48 -7.62 -4.40
N TYR A 8 -10.77 -7.39 -3.31
CA TYR A 8 -9.46 -8.01 -3.09
C TYR A 8 -9.55 -9.05 -1.98
N ARG A 9 -8.93 -10.20 -2.22
CA ARG A 9 -8.66 -11.24 -1.23
C ARG A 9 -7.35 -10.91 -0.51
N ILE A 10 -7.37 -10.95 0.81
CA ILE A 10 -6.22 -10.67 1.68
C ILE A 10 -5.69 -11.99 2.24
N SER A 11 -4.40 -12.19 2.20
CA SER A 11 -3.73 -13.37 2.73
C SER A 11 -2.50 -13.02 3.56
N ASN A 12 -2.15 -13.92 4.46
CA ASN A 12 -0.89 -13.89 5.19
C ASN A 12 0.23 -14.37 4.27
N GLY A 13 1.24 -13.54 4.01
CA GLY A 13 2.35 -13.85 3.11
C GLY A 13 3.29 -14.95 3.62
N TYR A 14 3.27 -15.27 4.93
CA TYR A 14 4.12 -16.32 5.50
C TYR A 14 3.59 -17.73 5.26
N ASN A 15 2.25 -17.92 5.27
CA ASN A 15 1.61 -19.23 5.18
C ASN A 15 0.50 -19.32 4.13
N ASN A 16 0.25 -18.23 3.37
CA ASN A 16 -0.80 -18.10 2.37
C ASN A 16 -2.24 -18.29 2.91
N GLU A 17 -2.43 -18.21 4.22
CA GLU A 17 -3.75 -18.28 4.83
C GLU A 17 -4.58 -17.06 4.43
N VAL A 18 -5.79 -17.30 3.93
CA VAL A 18 -6.74 -16.23 3.60
C VAL A 18 -7.30 -15.63 4.89
N ARG A 19 -7.16 -14.30 5.04
CA ARG A 19 -7.64 -13.56 6.20
C ARG A 19 -9.03 -12.97 6.00
N GLY A 20 -9.45 -12.80 4.72
CA GLY A 20 -10.73 -12.21 4.35
C GLY A 20 -10.66 -11.46 3.04
N GLN A 21 -11.64 -10.62 2.78
CA GLN A 21 -11.76 -9.80 1.59
C GLN A 21 -12.06 -8.35 1.94
N ILE A 22 -11.65 -7.45 1.05
CA ILE A 22 -12.02 -6.04 1.13
C ILE A 22 -12.72 -5.67 -0.16
N ARG A 23 -13.95 -5.19 -0.04
CA ARG A 23 -14.72 -4.62 -1.14
C ARG A 23 -14.43 -3.14 -1.27
N TYR A 24 -14.12 -2.71 -2.47
CA TYR A 24 -13.93 -1.30 -2.82
C TYR A 24 -15.08 -0.85 -3.71
N GLN A 25 -15.54 0.40 -3.49
CA GLN A 25 -16.58 1.02 -4.31
C GLN A 25 -16.25 2.47 -4.57
N VAL A 26 -16.36 2.91 -5.81
CA VAL A 26 -16.19 4.31 -6.19
C VAL A 26 -17.41 5.10 -5.74
N GLU A 27 -17.23 5.97 -4.77
CA GLU A 27 -18.30 6.81 -4.22
C GLU A 27 -18.44 8.14 -4.98
N LYS A 28 -17.27 8.72 -5.37
CA LYS A 28 -17.24 10.04 -6.00
C LYS A 28 -16.02 10.19 -6.89
N ILE A 29 -16.21 10.88 -8.02
CA ILE A 29 -15.13 11.36 -8.88
C ILE A 29 -15.32 12.86 -9.03
N ASP A 30 -14.35 13.66 -8.61
CA ASP A 30 -14.41 15.12 -8.61
C ASP A 30 -13.03 15.75 -8.74
N ALA A 31 -12.90 16.76 -9.60
CA ALA A 31 -11.67 17.53 -9.79
C ALA A 31 -10.37 16.70 -9.93
N GLY A 32 -10.44 15.54 -10.61
CA GLY A 32 -9.30 14.64 -10.79
C GLY A 32 -8.99 13.77 -9.58
N ARG A 33 -9.89 13.71 -8.59
CA ARG A 33 -9.81 12.83 -7.43
C ARG A 33 -10.90 11.75 -7.50
N THR A 34 -10.55 10.55 -7.11
CA THR A 34 -11.49 9.43 -6.96
C THR A 34 -11.56 9.04 -5.50
N VAL A 35 -12.76 9.15 -4.94
CA VAL A 35 -13.05 8.73 -3.56
C VAL A 35 -13.65 7.34 -3.61
N VAL A 36 -13.08 6.44 -2.82
CA VAL A 36 -13.41 5.02 -2.79
C VAL A 36 -13.64 4.59 -1.35
N SER A 37 -14.78 3.97 -1.07
CA SER A 37 -15.00 3.26 0.19
C SER A 37 -14.37 1.88 0.12
N ALA A 38 -13.77 1.45 1.23
CA ALA A 38 -13.18 0.13 1.41
C ALA A 38 -13.84 -0.54 2.61
N THR A 39 -14.50 -1.66 2.38
CA THR A 39 -15.27 -2.37 3.41
C THR A 39 -14.72 -3.78 3.56
N PRO A 40 -13.98 -4.06 4.65
CA PRO A 40 -13.58 -5.42 5.00
C PRO A 40 -14.79 -6.31 5.34
N ASP A 41 -14.72 -7.59 5.00
CA ASP A 41 -15.71 -8.60 5.38
C ASP A 41 -15.43 -9.24 6.74
N ASP A 42 -14.21 -9.07 7.27
CA ASP A 42 -13.77 -9.59 8.55
C ASP A 42 -13.25 -8.46 9.45
N PRO A 43 -13.70 -8.38 10.73
CA PRO A 43 -13.23 -7.39 11.70
C PRO A 43 -11.70 -7.41 11.94
N TYR A 44 -11.02 -8.53 11.73
CA TYR A 44 -9.55 -8.63 11.83
C TYR A 44 -8.82 -7.82 10.74
N LEU A 45 -9.48 -7.53 9.63
CA LEU A 45 -8.96 -6.65 8.58
C LEU A 45 -9.17 -5.16 8.88
N GLY A 46 -9.80 -4.85 10.01
CA GLY A 46 -10.09 -3.49 10.47
C GLY A 46 -11.52 -3.05 10.15
N GLN A 47 -11.77 -1.76 10.38
CA GLN A 47 -13.05 -1.13 10.07
C GLN A 47 -13.07 -0.60 8.64
N ALA A 48 -14.26 -0.28 8.14
CA ALA A 48 -14.41 0.41 6.86
C ALA A 48 -13.67 1.76 6.86
N TYR A 49 -13.02 2.06 5.76
CA TYR A 49 -12.22 3.27 5.59
C TYR A 49 -12.39 3.88 4.20
N THR A 50 -11.89 5.09 4.02
CA THR A 50 -11.93 5.80 2.74
C THR A 50 -10.53 5.91 2.15
N VAL A 51 -10.41 5.57 0.86
CA VAL A 51 -9.20 5.82 0.08
C VAL A 51 -9.49 6.93 -0.92
N VAL A 52 -8.54 7.83 -1.10
CA VAL A 52 -8.63 8.90 -2.11
C VAL A 52 -7.45 8.80 -3.05
N TYR A 53 -7.75 8.69 -4.34
CA TYR A 53 -6.75 8.59 -5.41
C TYR A 53 -6.68 9.86 -6.25
N THR A 54 -5.51 10.13 -6.84
CA THR A 54 -5.39 11.03 -7.99
C THR A 54 -5.93 10.34 -9.25
N LYS A 55 -6.02 11.08 -10.35
CA LYS A 55 -6.38 10.55 -11.66
C LYS A 55 -5.44 9.42 -12.12
N GLU A 56 -4.18 9.49 -11.74
CA GLU A 56 -3.14 8.50 -12.04
C GLU A 56 -3.17 7.28 -11.11
N GLY A 57 -4.09 7.22 -10.14
CA GLY A 57 -4.19 6.13 -9.19
C GLY A 57 -3.20 6.20 -8.01
N ASN A 58 -2.54 7.34 -7.80
CA ASN A 58 -1.70 7.58 -6.64
C ASN A 58 -2.56 8.01 -5.44
N TRP A 59 -2.14 7.65 -4.23
CA TRP A 59 -2.93 7.89 -3.03
C TRP A 59 -2.79 9.33 -2.52
N LEU A 60 -3.92 9.97 -2.27
CA LEU A 60 -4.02 11.22 -1.49
C LEU A 60 -4.41 10.93 -0.04
N ARG A 61 -5.14 9.82 0.18
CA ARG A 61 -5.48 9.27 1.49
C ARG A 61 -5.51 7.77 1.39
N HIS A 62 -4.78 7.09 2.26
CA HIS A 62 -4.69 5.63 2.27
C HIS A 62 -4.20 5.15 3.63
N PRO A 63 -4.74 4.06 4.19
CA PRO A 63 -4.15 3.44 5.36
C PRO A 63 -2.80 2.81 4.97
N ILE A 64 -1.76 3.18 5.70
CA ILE A 64 -0.48 2.48 5.64
C ILE A 64 -0.45 1.55 6.86
N ALA A 65 -0.24 0.26 6.63
CA ALA A 65 -0.04 -0.67 7.72
C ALA A 65 1.25 -0.32 8.46
N SER A 66 1.13 0.06 9.72
CA SER A 66 2.25 0.30 10.61
C SER A 66 2.05 -0.53 11.86
N HIS A 67 2.97 -1.46 12.13
CA HIS A 67 3.00 -2.25 13.37
C HIS A 67 1.71 -3.01 13.72
N GLY A 68 1.00 -3.57 12.71
CA GLY A 68 -0.26 -4.28 12.93
C GLY A 68 -1.46 -3.38 13.19
N GLN A 69 -1.29 -2.07 13.03
CA GLN A 69 -2.37 -1.09 13.05
C GLN A 69 -2.43 -0.38 11.70
N SER A 70 -3.61 -0.26 11.14
CA SER A 70 -3.84 0.58 9.97
C SER A 70 -3.96 2.02 10.43
N VAL A 71 -3.00 2.85 10.07
CA VAL A 71 -3.06 4.29 10.30
C VAL A 71 -3.40 4.97 8.99
N GLU A 72 -4.46 5.75 8.97
CA GLU A 72 -4.79 6.55 7.80
C GLU A 72 -3.83 7.72 7.65
N TYR A 73 -3.23 7.82 6.47
CA TYR A 73 -2.37 8.93 6.09
C TYR A 73 -3.05 9.85 5.10
N GLU A 74 -2.98 11.13 5.38
CA GLU A 74 -3.32 12.18 4.43
C GLU A 74 -2.04 12.78 3.83
N PHE A 75 -1.95 12.75 2.49
CA PHE A 75 -0.83 13.24 1.71
C PHE A 75 -1.18 14.60 1.12
N ALA A 76 -1.17 15.64 1.97
CA ALA A 76 -1.69 16.96 1.60
C ALA A 76 -0.79 17.72 0.62
N THR A 77 0.52 17.47 0.64
CA THR A 77 1.51 18.23 -0.16
C THR A 77 1.91 17.55 -1.46
N MET A 78 1.84 16.23 -1.51
CA MET A 78 2.18 15.39 -2.65
C MET A 78 1.47 14.06 -2.47
N ALA A 79 0.80 13.55 -3.51
CA ALA A 79 0.26 12.19 -3.50
C ALA A 79 1.37 11.17 -3.26
N TYR A 80 1.06 10.09 -2.54
CA TYR A 80 1.97 8.96 -2.39
C TYR A 80 2.32 8.40 -3.77
N PRO A 81 3.60 8.43 -4.17
CA PRO A 81 4.00 8.14 -5.54
C PRO A 81 4.09 6.62 -5.78
N ALA A 82 2.93 5.95 -5.72
CA ALA A 82 2.84 4.52 -6.04
C ALA A 82 3.27 4.27 -7.49
N TYR A 83 2.86 5.17 -8.38
CA TYR A 83 3.11 5.07 -9.82
C TYR A 83 3.63 6.40 -10.37
N VAL A 84 4.74 6.34 -11.10
CA VAL A 84 5.31 7.48 -11.82
C VAL A 84 5.33 7.17 -13.31
N PHE A 85 4.28 7.59 -14.00
CA PHE A 85 4.11 7.33 -15.43
C PHE A 85 5.12 8.10 -16.31
N PRO A 86 5.48 7.58 -17.52
CA PRO A 86 5.13 6.24 -18.02
C PRO A 86 5.85 5.13 -17.27
N LEU A 87 5.21 3.97 -17.08
CA LEU A 87 5.78 2.81 -16.39
C LEU A 87 6.64 2.00 -17.38
N GLN A 88 7.88 2.44 -17.57
CA GLN A 88 8.86 1.79 -18.44
C GLN A 88 9.83 0.92 -17.61
N PRO A 89 10.30 -0.21 -18.12
CA PRO A 89 11.30 -1.04 -17.45
C PRO A 89 12.52 -0.22 -16.99
N ASP A 90 13.08 -0.57 -15.85
CA ASP A 90 14.22 0.07 -15.19
C ASP A 90 14.02 1.53 -14.76
N LYS A 91 12.85 2.12 -15.01
CA LYS A 91 12.51 3.42 -14.46
C LYS A 91 12.49 3.36 -12.95
N SER A 92 13.20 4.31 -12.32
CA SER A 92 13.23 4.44 -10.86
C SER A 92 12.93 5.87 -10.44
N TRP A 93 12.47 6.02 -9.19
CA TRP A 93 12.21 7.31 -8.56
C TRP A 93 12.52 7.27 -7.08
N SER A 94 12.83 8.42 -6.52
CA SER A 94 12.94 8.65 -5.09
C SER A 94 12.18 9.92 -4.75
N ARG A 95 11.31 9.86 -3.74
CA ARG A 95 10.55 11.03 -3.27
C ARG A 95 10.51 11.05 -1.75
N ARG A 96 10.66 12.26 -1.21
CA ARG A 96 10.47 12.51 0.23
C ARG A 96 9.39 13.56 0.42
N PHE A 97 8.45 13.30 1.28
CA PHE A 97 7.32 14.16 1.56
C PHE A 97 6.83 13.95 3.00
N ASN A 98 5.91 14.79 3.44
CA ASN A 98 5.27 14.64 4.74
C ASN A 98 3.86 14.06 4.56
N ALA A 99 3.52 13.13 5.44
CA ALA A 99 2.19 12.59 5.59
C ALA A 99 1.66 12.92 6.99
N THR A 100 0.38 13.17 7.10
CA THR A 100 -0.27 13.38 8.39
C THR A 100 -1.02 12.11 8.77
N ASP A 101 -0.66 11.53 9.92
CA ASP A 101 -1.45 10.53 10.60
C ASP A 101 -2.73 11.19 11.08
N THR A 102 -3.88 10.79 10.54
CA THR A 102 -5.16 11.43 10.86
C THR A 102 -5.69 11.03 12.23
N THR A 103 -5.21 9.91 12.79
CA THR A 103 -5.62 9.41 14.11
C THR A 103 -4.95 10.21 15.22
N MET A 104 -3.64 10.41 15.10
CA MET A 104 -2.83 11.10 16.11
C MET A 104 -2.55 12.57 15.77
N ASN A 105 -3.01 13.04 14.61
CA ASN A 105 -2.68 14.35 14.05
C ASN A 105 -1.16 14.63 14.04
N ARG A 106 -0.38 13.61 13.78
CA ARG A 106 1.08 13.66 13.77
C ARG A 106 1.61 13.70 12.35
N ARG A 107 2.49 14.65 12.10
CA ARG A 107 3.18 14.78 10.81
C ARG A 107 4.44 13.93 10.80
N ASN A 108 4.55 13.05 9.81
CA ASN A 108 5.70 12.17 9.63
C ASN A 108 6.35 12.40 8.27
N SER A 109 7.67 12.27 8.23
CA SER A 109 8.43 12.27 6.98
C SER A 109 8.40 10.87 6.38
N VAL A 110 7.99 10.78 5.13
CA VAL A 110 7.95 9.52 4.36
C VAL A 110 8.90 9.64 3.17
N ARG A 111 9.70 8.61 2.93
CA ARG A 111 10.50 8.45 1.71
C ARG A 111 10.05 7.19 0.99
N VAL A 112 9.86 7.32 -0.32
CA VAL A 112 9.52 6.20 -1.20
C VAL A 112 10.57 6.12 -2.30
N ASP A 113 11.21 4.98 -2.42
CA ASP A 113 12.10 4.62 -3.51
C ASP A 113 11.42 3.53 -4.34
N GLY A 114 11.08 3.83 -5.60
CA GLY A 114 10.36 2.93 -6.48
C GLY A 114 11.16 2.55 -7.71
N THR A 115 10.89 1.35 -8.25
CA THR A 115 11.50 0.84 -9.49
C THR A 115 10.49 -0.01 -10.25
N VAL A 116 10.39 0.22 -11.56
CA VAL A 116 9.64 -0.63 -12.49
C VAL A 116 10.53 -1.81 -12.88
N LEU A 117 10.09 -3.03 -12.56
CA LEU A 117 10.88 -4.26 -12.80
C LEU A 117 10.64 -4.87 -14.19
N GLY A 118 9.51 -4.54 -14.84
CA GLY A 118 9.19 -5.02 -16.18
C GLY A 118 7.77 -5.58 -16.31
N ALA A 119 7.46 -6.07 -17.51
CA ALA A 119 6.17 -6.68 -17.82
C ALA A 119 6.15 -8.14 -17.38
N GLU A 120 5.01 -8.59 -16.89
CA GLU A 120 4.78 -9.96 -16.43
C GLU A 120 3.30 -10.31 -16.57
N ARG A 121 3.00 -11.50 -17.07
CA ARG A 121 1.64 -12.02 -17.07
C ARG A 121 1.41 -12.88 -15.84
N ILE A 122 0.37 -12.57 -15.08
CA ILE A 122 0.05 -13.29 -13.84
C ILE A 122 -1.40 -13.76 -13.82
N ARG A 123 -1.64 -14.80 -13.01
CA ARG A 123 -2.98 -15.29 -12.69
C ARG A 123 -3.32 -14.94 -11.24
N VAL A 124 -4.50 -14.39 -11.04
CA VAL A 124 -5.15 -14.13 -9.73
C VAL A 124 -6.57 -14.71 -9.76
N PRO A 125 -7.31 -14.76 -8.65
CA PRO A 125 -8.67 -15.32 -8.65
C PRO A 125 -9.62 -14.70 -9.67
N ALA A 126 -9.50 -13.41 -9.97
CA ALA A 126 -10.31 -12.71 -10.98
C ALA A 126 -9.95 -13.05 -12.44
N GLY A 127 -8.83 -13.75 -12.69
CA GLY A 127 -8.41 -14.11 -14.04
C GLY A 127 -6.93 -13.94 -14.32
N GLU A 128 -6.57 -13.86 -15.59
CA GLU A 128 -5.20 -13.62 -16.07
C GLU A 128 -5.05 -12.20 -16.61
N PHE A 129 -3.93 -11.56 -16.26
CA PHE A 129 -3.68 -10.17 -16.62
C PHE A 129 -2.24 -9.96 -17.08
N ASP A 130 -2.07 -9.14 -18.11
CA ASP A 130 -0.78 -8.58 -18.48
C ASP A 130 -0.51 -7.40 -17.53
N THR A 131 0.60 -7.45 -16.82
CA THR A 131 0.91 -6.51 -15.76
C THR A 131 2.30 -5.91 -15.91
N ILE A 132 2.52 -4.81 -15.23
CA ILE A 132 3.83 -4.20 -15.00
C ILE A 132 4.14 -4.37 -13.52
N ARG A 133 5.24 -5.05 -13.21
CA ARG A 133 5.68 -5.25 -11.83
C ARG A 133 6.47 -4.04 -11.35
N ILE A 134 6.07 -3.50 -10.20
CA ILE A 134 6.66 -2.32 -9.59
C ILE A 134 7.03 -2.66 -8.16
N ARG A 135 8.24 -2.34 -7.76
CA ARG A 135 8.70 -2.50 -6.37
C ARG A 135 8.96 -1.14 -5.76
N ARG A 136 8.55 -0.98 -4.50
CA ARG A 136 8.83 0.21 -3.70
C ARG A 136 9.43 -0.18 -2.36
N GLN A 137 10.35 0.66 -1.88
CA GLN A 137 10.83 0.64 -0.51
C GLN A 137 10.38 1.93 0.16
N VAL A 138 9.66 1.80 1.27
CA VAL A 138 9.04 2.91 2.00
C VAL A 138 9.71 3.06 3.35
N TYR A 139 10.11 4.27 3.66
CA TYR A 139 10.62 4.66 4.97
C TYR A 139 9.63 5.64 5.57
N ALA A 140 8.84 5.18 6.55
CA ALA A 140 7.76 5.97 7.14
C ALA A 140 8.15 6.67 8.45
N GLY A 141 9.43 6.65 8.81
CA GLY A 141 9.95 7.22 10.06
C GLY A 141 9.81 6.29 11.26
N ASP A 142 10.14 6.83 12.42
CA ASP A 142 10.08 6.11 13.69
C ASP A 142 8.74 6.39 14.37
N TRP A 143 7.93 5.35 14.55
CA TRP A 143 6.55 5.46 15.02
C TRP A 143 6.40 5.44 16.53
N ASP A 144 7.24 4.66 17.18
CA ASP A 144 7.37 4.63 18.63
C ASP A 144 8.86 4.63 19.00
N GLY A 145 9.19 5.01 20.20
CA GLY A 145 10.57 5.12 20.65
C GLY A 145 11.34 3.79 20.68
N PHE A 146 10.73 2.69 20.32
CA PHE A 146 11.30 1.34 20.39
C PHE A 146 11.51 0.71 19.01
N LYS A 147 10.69 1.09 18.02
CA LYS A 147 10.78 0.58 16.66
C LYS A 147 11.32 1.66 15.74
N THR A 148 12.58 1.52 15.38
CA THR A 148 13.27 2.50 14.56
C THR A 148 13.66 1.94 13.19
N GLU A 149 14.01 2.81 12.28
CA GLU A 149 14.43 2.45 10.92
C GLU A 149 13.40 1.57 10.20
N THR A 150 12.10 1.76 10.47
CA THR A 150 11.04 0.95 9.84
C THR A 150 11.08 1.07 8.33
N ARG A 151 11.15 -0.08 7.67
CA ARG A 151 11.14 -0.23 6.22
C ARG A 151 9.96 -1.09 5.81
N THR A 152 9.23 -0.65 4.81
CA THR A 152 8.20 -1.46 4.17
C THR A 152 8.60 -1.70 2.72
N TYR A 153 8.51 -2.96 2.30
CA TYR A 153 8.74 -3.36 0.92
C TYR A 153 7.40 -3.68 0.29
N GLU A 154 7.07 -2.99 -0.78
CA GLU A 154 5.82 -3.16 -1.51
C GLU A 154 6.12 -3.62 -2.93
N THR A 155 5.35 -4.56 -3.43
CA THR A 155 5.40 -4.99 -4.83
C THR A 155 3.99 -5.02 -5.38
N ASP A 156 3.76 -4.29 -6.47
CA ASP A 156 2.50 -4.26 -7.18
C ASP A 156 2.66 -4.90 -8.56
N TRP A 157 1.65 -5.65 -8.98
CA TRP A 157 1.42 -6.07 -10.36
C TRP A 157 0.29 -5.22 -10.91
N TYR A 158 0.67 -4.11 -11.54
CA TYR A 158 -0.26 -3.13 -12.10
C TYR A 158 -0.75 -3.59 -13.46
N ALA A 159 -2.07 -3.73 -13.64
CA ALA A 159 -2.70 -4.06 -14.91
C ALA A 159 -3.12 -2.78 -15.64
N PRO A 160 -2.44 -2.38 -16.73
CA PRO A 160 -2.77 -1.15 -17.47
C PRO A 160 -4.21 -1.14 -18.00
N ALA A 161 -4.72 -2.30 -18.40
CA ALA A 161 -6.09 -2.46 -18.90
C ALA A 161 -7.17 -2.12 -17.86
N LEU A 162 -6.85 -2.31 -16.56
CA LEU A 162 -7.76 -2.01 -15.45
C LEU A 162 -7.44 -0.68 -14.76
N GLY A 163 -6.26 -0.10 -15.03
CA GLY A 163 -5.79 1.10 -14.36
C GLY A 163 -5.53 0.91 -12.85
N ARG A 164 -5.25 -0.33 -12.41
CA ARG A 164 -5.03 -0.68 -10.99
C ARG A 164 -4.16 -1.93 -10.84
N PRO A 165 -3.57 -2.17 -9.67
CA PRO A 165 -2.90 -3.43 -9.40
C PRO A 165 -3.91 -4.57 -9.29
N VAL A 166 -3.55 -5.76 -9.77
CA VAL A 166 -4.32 -7.00 -9.62
C VAL A 166 -3.73 -7.90 -8.55
N ARG A 167 -2.46 -7.68 -8.18
CA ARG A 167 -1.80 -8.29 -7.04
C ARG A 167 -0.91 -7.26 -6.37
N MET A 168 -0.86 -7.30 -5.06
CA MET A 168 0.03 -6.49 -4.24
C MET A 168 0.62 -7.36 -3.13
N GLU A 169 1.87 -7.10 -2.78
CA GLU A 169 2.53 -7.69 -1.62
C GLU A 169 3.17 -6.57 -0.80
N SER A 170 3.05 -6.67 0.50
CA SER A 170 3.68 -5.74 1.43
C SER A 170 4.27 -6.51 2.61
N ASN A 171 5.53 -6.26 2.91
CA ASN A 171 6.17 -6.74 4.13
C ASN A 171 6.98 -5.63 4.77
N SER A 172 7.19 -5.73 6.09
CA SER A 172 7.93 -4.72 6.84
C SER A 172 9.00 -5.33 7.72
N GLU A 173 9.97 -4.52 8.08
CA GLU A 173 11.00 -4.82 9.06
C GLU A 173 11.36 -3.56 9.84
N TRP A 174 11.82 -3.71 11.08
CA TRP A 174 12.28 -2.62 11.94
C TRP A 174 13.41 -3.10 12.84
N ARG A 175 14.14 -2.14 13.44
CA ARG A 175 15.06 -2.42 14.54
C ARG A 175 14.36 -2.28 15.87
N ASP A 176 14.45 -3.31 16.71
CA ASP A 176 13.87 -3.30 18.06
C ASP A 176 14.89 -2.77 19.06
N TRP A 177 14.67 -1.55 19.53
CA TRP A 177 15.50 -0.90 20.57
C TRP A 177 14.94 -1.11 21.97
N ALA A 178 13.79 -1.74 22.14
CA ALA A 178 13.24 -2.03 23.46
C ALA A 178 14.07 -3.06 24.24
N HIS A 179 14.70 -3.97 23.53
CA HIS A 179 15.40 -5.12 24.11
C HIS A 179 16.90 -5.13 23.83
N CYS A 180 17.43 -4.06 23.25
CA CYS A 180 18.84 -3.99 22.92
C CYS A 180 19.37 -2.54 22.91
N THR A 181 20.61 -2.36 23.36
CA THR A 181 21.26 -1.05 23.41
C THR A 181 22.35 -0.86 22.36
N LYS A 182 22.78 -1.92 21.68
CA LYS A 182 23.81 -1.89 20.63
C LYS A 182 23.64 -3.08 19.69
N GLY A 183 23.68 -2.79 18.39
CA GLY A 183 23.59 -3.84 17.38
C GLY A 183 22.23 -4.51 17.31
N CYS A 184 21.15 -3.75 17.48
CA CYS A 184 19.79 -4.25 17.53
C CYS A 184 19.42 -5.04 16.28
N PRO A 185 18.83 -6.24 16.44
CA PRO A 185 18.46 -7.07 15.32
C PRO A 185 17.34 -6.44 14.51
N TRP A 186 17.26 -6.81 13.23
CA TRP A 186 16.08 -6.59 12.42
C TRP A 186 14.99 -7.57 12.80
N VAL A 187 13.80 -7.05 13.07
CA VAL A 187 12.60 -7.84 13.36
C VAL A 187 11.68 -7.75 12.15
N ARG A 188 11.21 -8.90 11.68
CA ARG A 188 10.23 -8.96 10.60
C ARG A 188 8.85 -8.59 11.12
N GLY A 189 8.16 -7.75 10.37
CA GLY A 189 6.78 -7.38 10.61
C GLY A 189 5.80 -8.24 9.83
N ASP A 190 4.61 -7.70 9.59
CA ASP A 190 3.60 -8.37 8.80
C ASP A 190 4.03 -8.52 7.33
N TRP A 191 3.62 -9.62 6.75
CA TRP A 191 3.66 -9.86 5.32
C TRP A 191 2.24 -10.12 4.83
N THR A 192 1.75 -9.24 3.98
CA THR A 192 0.39 -9.29 3.45
C THR A 192 0.43 -9.48 1.94
N GLY A 193 -0.33 -10.45 1.46
CA GLY A 193 -0.65 -10.64 0.06
C GLY A 193 -2.07 -10.14 -0.22
N VAL A 194 -2.27 -9.49 -1.36
CA VAL A 194 -3.55 -8.93 -1.81
C VAL A 194 -3.75 -9.29 -3.27
N GLU A 195 -4.85 -9.94 -3.62
CA GLU A 195 -5.13 -10.35 -4.99
C GLU A 195 -6.56 -9.99 -5.41
N LEU A 196 -6.71 -9.48 -6.64
CA LEU A 196 -8.02 -9.19 -7.19
C LEU A 196 -8.82 -10.49 -7.30
N ALA A 197 -10.02 -10.50 -6.70
CA ALA A 197 -10.90 -11.66 -6.62
C ALA A 197 -12.17 -11.50 -7.48
N ALA A 198 -12.64 -10.24 -7.67
CA ALA A 198 -13.77 -9.91 -8.53
C ALA A 198 -13.73 -8.43 -8.93
#